data_c9dcc4c31402b893e3a94721d7a4331d
#
_entry.id   c9dcc4c31402b893e3a94721d7a4331d
#
_cell.length_a   1.000
_cell.length_b   1.000
_cell.length_c   1.000
_cell.angle_alpha   90.00
_cell.angle_beta   90.00
_cell.angle_gamma   90.00
#
_symmetry.space_group_name_H-M   'P 1'
#
loop_
_entity.id
_entity.type
_entity.pdbx_description
1 polymer ?
#
loop_
_entity_poly.entity_id
_entity_poly.type
_entity_poly.pdbx_seq_one_letter_code
_entity_poly.pdbx_strand_id
1 'polypeptide(L)'
;MLRLNNGTSHQIISAVGGSASWADCGSASDKGKITSGKISPNPIVKGQNIKLIGGGNLLESLTTGTYTVAISFDGLTILTHTHSVCGTDSFALPLGLGNVQVQGISCPAKPGPISVTQVIPYPAGAPSGVIKAHITAKDTANQQLFCFDLNMNW
;
A
#
# COMPACT_ATOMS: atom_id res chain seq x y z
N MET A 1 20.25 -22.04 24.48
CA MET A 1 19.44 -21.80 24.06
C MET A 1 19.11 -21.25 23.69
N LEU A 2 19.41 -21.63 23.45
CA LEU A 2 18.65 -21.21 22.93
C LEU A 2 18.20 -20.85 22.53
N ARG A 3 18.36 -21.10 22.65
CA ARG A 3 17.50 -20.84 22.17
C ARG A 3 17.10 -20.38 21.65
N LEU A 4 17.57 -20.79 21.52
CA LEU A 4 16.84 -20.53 20.92
C LEU A 4 16.28 -20.11 20.58
N ASN A 5 16.62 -20.44 20.76
CA ASN A 5 15.72 -20.16 20.36
C ASN A 5 15.19 -19.68 20.05
N ASN A 6 15.70 -20.04 20.27
CA ASN A 6 14.89 -19.72 19.92
C ASN A 6 14.59 -19.32 19.36
N GLY A 7 15.24 -19.59 19.40
CA GLY A 7 14.68 -19.37 18.94
C GLY A 7 14.65 -19.09 18.19
N THR A 8 14.85 -19.23 18.05
CA THR A 8 14.52 -19.09 17.33
C THR A 8 14.42 -18.90 16.53
N SER A 9 14.84 -18.87 16.63
CA SER A 9 14.34 -18.87 15.91
C SER A 9 14.25 -18.54 15.33
N HIS A 10 14.92 -18.48 15.14
CA HIS A 10 14.51 -18.31 14.56
C HIS A 10 14.72 -17.98 13.97
N GLN A 11 15.37 -17.89 13.98
CA GLN A 11 15.35 -17.77 13.35
C GLN A 11 15.73 -17.52 12.65
N ILE A 12 16.39 -17.28 12.51
CA ILE A 12 16.69 -17.19 11.53
C ILE A 12 16.27 -16.87 10.45
N ILE A 13 16.34 -16.72 10.05
CA ILE A 13 15.59 -16.59 8.84
C ILE A 13 14.98 -15.25 8.62
N SER A 14 14.63 -14.59 9.59
CA SER A 14 14.12 -13.23 9.56
C SER A 14 15.06 -12.23 8.93
N ALA A 15 16.31 -12.60 8.68
CA ALA A 15 17.29 -11.72 8.06
C ALA A 15 17.02 -11.44 6.58
N VAL A 16 16.14 -12.19 5.91
CA VAL A 16 15.88 -12.05 4.48
C VAL A 16 14.67 -11.21 4.13
N GLY A 17 14.08 -10.58 5.11
CA GLY A 17 12.90 -9.76 4.88
C GLY A 17 12.72 -8.69 5.93
N GLY A 18 11.60 -8.06 5.91
CA GLY A 18 11.24 -6.99 6.82
C GLY A 18 9.79 -7.09 7.25
N SER A 19 9.26 -6.00 7.75
CA SER A 19 7.89 -5.91 8.23
C SER A 19 7.09 -4.92 7.41
N ALA A 20 5.77 -5.11 7.40
CA ALA A 20 4.86 -4.17 6.77
C ALA A 20 3.58 -4.06 7.60
N SER A 21 3.03 -2.86 7.65
CA SER A 21 1.78 -2.56 8.33
C SER A 21 1.03 -1.47 7.59
N TRP A 22 -0.26 -1.36 7.83
CA TRP A 22 -1.09 -0.31 7.27
C TRP A 22 -1.93 0.34 8.38
N ALA A 23 -2.37 1.56 8.12
CA ALA A 23 -3.26 2.28 9.02
C ALA A 23 -4.21 3.17 8.22
N ASP A 24 -5.43 3.32 8.72
CA ASP A 24 -6.37 4.28 8.17
C ASP A 24 -5.94 5.70 8.58
N CYS A 25 -5.92 6.63 7.64
CA CYS A 25 -5.67 8.04 7.90
C CYS A 25 -6.85 8.92 7.45
N GLY A 26 -7.99 8.29 7.20
CA GLY A 26 -9.20 9.01 6.81
C GLY A 26 -9.86 9.76 7.95
N SER A 27 -10.84 10.57 7.59
CA SER A 27 -11.63 11.35 8.53
C SER A 27 -13.10 10.91 8.49
N ALA A 28 -13.86 11.35 9.48
CA ALA A 28 -15.28 11.03 9.57
C ALA A 28 -16.10 11.64 8.40
N SER A 29 -15.57 12.67 7.74
CA SER A 29 -16.23 13.34 6.61
C SER A 29 -15.92 12.70 5.26
N ASP A 30 -15.06 11.69 5.22
CA ASP A 30 -14.71 11.02 3.97
C ASP A 30 -15.91 10.33 3.34
N LYS A 31 -15.89 10.26 2.01
CA LYS A 31 -16.98 9.63 1.23
C LYS A 31 -16.85 8.12 1.14
N GLY A 32 -15.83 7.57 1.76
CA GLY A 32 -15.59 6.15 1.89
C GLY A 32 -14.63 5.89 3.02
N LYS A 33 -14.24 4.62 3.18
CA LYS A 33 -13.31 4.24 4.22
C LYS A 33 -12.63 2.92 3.85
N ILE A 34 -11.34 2.84 4.12
CA ILE A 34 -10.61 1.56 4.09
C ILE A 34 -10.69 0.98 5.50
N THR A 35 -11.25 -0.21 5.60
CA THR A 35 -11.52 -0.85 6.89
C THR A 35 -10.68 -2.09 7.13
N SER A 36 -10.02 -2.60 6.09
CA SER A 36 -9.15 -3.77 6.22
C SER A 36 -7.96 -3.66 5.29
N GLY A 37 -6.88 -4.30 5.66
CA GLY A 37 -5.70 -4.44 4.83
C GLY A 37 -5.07 -5.80 5.06
N LYS A 38 -4.69 -6.44 3.97
CA LYS A 38 -3.98 -7.72 4.01
C LYS A 38 -2.70 -7.58 3.22
N ILE A 39 -1.59 -7.89 3.85
CA ILE A 39 -0.25 -7.82 3.27
C ILE A 39 0.30 -9.23 3.17
N SER A 40 0.79 -9.60 1.99
CA SER A 40 1.30 -10.93 1.72
C SER A 40 2.56 -10.86 0.83
N PRO A 41 3.62 -11.62 1.16
CA PRO A 41 3.82 -12.41 2.37
C PRO A 41 3.94 -11.52 3.61
N ASN A 42 3.67 -12.06 4.76
CA ASN A 42 3.84 -11.35 6.02
C ASN A 42 4.52 -12.29 7.03
N PRO A 43 5.77 -12.04 7.43
CA PRO A 43 6.60 -10.87 7.07
C PRO A 43 6.91 -10.80 5.57
N ILE A 44 7.24 -9.60 5.12
CA ILE A 44 7.66 -9.41 3.72
C ILE A 44 9.02 -10.08 3.49
N VAL A 45 9.26 -10.56 2.28
CA VAL A 45 10.45 -11.34 1.94
C VAL A 45 11.19 -10.67 0.80
N LYS A 46 12.46 -10.35 1.03
CA LYS A 46 13.33 -9.76 0.02
C LYS A 46 13.42 -10.69 -1.21
N GLY A 47 13.27 -10.11 -2.37
CA GLY A 47 13.24 -10.85 -3.64
C GLY A 47 11.84 -11.31 -4.06
N GLN A 48 10.82 -11.09 -3.24
CA GLN A 48 9.43 -11.41 -3.56
C GLN A 48 8.58 -10.14 -3.60
N ASN A 49 7.63 -10.11 -4.52
CA ASN A 49 6.66 -9.02 -4.55
C ASN A 49 5.80 -9.01 -3.28
N ILE A 50 5.44 -7.82 -2.85
CA ILE A 50 4.54 -7.60 -1.73
C ILE A 50 3.17 -7.29 -2.32
N LYS A 51 2.16 -8.02 -1.89
CA LYS A 51 0.78 -7.78 -2.32
C LYS A 51 -0.01 -7.19 -1.16
N LEU A 52 -0.60 -6.03 -1.40
CA LEU A 52 -1.50 -5.37 -0.46
C LEU A 52 -2.91 -5.41 -1.03
N ILE A 53 -3.86 -5.89 -0.25
CA ILE A 53 -5.28 -5.83 -0.58
C ILE A 53 -5.96 -4.98 0.48
N GLY A 54 -6.49 -3.83 0.06
CA GLY A 54 -7.30 -2.97 0.92
C GLY A 54 -8.77 -3.18 0.64
N GLY A 55 -9.55 -3.38 1.68
CA GLY A 55 -10.99 -3.49 1.60
C GLY A 55 -11.66 -2.34 2.34
N GLY A 56 -12.83 -1.94 1.86
CA GLY A 56 -13.54 -0.85 2.49
C GLY A 56 -14.93 -0.66 1.92
N ASN A 57 -15.46 0.53 2.13
CA ASN A 57 -16.79 0.88 1.68
C ASN A 57 -16.82 2.28 1.10
N LEU A 58 -17.62 2.46 0.05
CA LEU A 58 -18.03 3.78 -0.43
C LEU A 58 -19.37 4.13 0.19
N LEU A 59 -19.51 5.36 0.65
CA LEU A 59 -20.76 5.89 1.19
C LEU A 59 -21.60 6.58 0.11
N GLU A 60 -20.98 6.90 -1.03
CA GLU A 60 -21.63 7.56 -2.18
C GLU A 60 -21.19 6.87 -3.47
N SER A 61 -22.00 7.06 -4.51
CA SER A 61 -21.64 6.58 -5.85
C SER A 61 -20.40 7.28 -6.34
N LEU A 62 -19.55 6.55 -7.05
CA LEU A 62 -18.32 7.06 -7.64
C LEU A 62 -18.34 6.81 -9.14
N THR A 63 -18.34 7.88 -9.92
CA THR A 63 -18.22 7.78 -11.38
C THR A 63 -16.75 7.75 -11.78
N THR A 64 -15.96 8.66 -11.22
CA THR A 64 -14.52 8.73 -11.43
C THR A 64 -13.88 9.50 -10.28
N GLY A 65 -12.58 9.40 -10.17
CA GLY A 65 -11.79 10.11 -9.16
C GLY A 65 -10.33 9.85 -9.37
N THR A 66 -9.51 10.41 -8.50
CA THR A 66 -8.06 10.26 -8.55
C THR A 66 -7.52 9.78 -7.22
N TYR A 67 -6.39 9.08 -7.27
CA TYR A 67 -5.61 8.81 -6.08
C TYR A 67 -4.23 9.44 -6.23
N THR A 68 -3.64 9.79 -5.11
CA THR A 68 -2.25 10.26 -5.04
C THR A 68 -1.53 9.40 -4.02
N VAL A 69 -0.35 8.92 -4.41
CA VAL A 69 0.54 8.24 -3.50
C VAL A 69 1.81 9.07 -3.34
N ALA A 70 2.19 9.32 -2.11
CA ALA A 70 3.46 9.95 -1.77
C ALA A 70 4.32 8.91 -1.07
N ILE A 71 5.46 8.59 -1.65
CA ILE A 71 6.38 7.57 -1.12
C ILE A 71 7.61 8.25 -0.56
N SER A 72 7.98 7.89 0.66
CA SER A 72 9.20 8.34 1.29
C SER A 72 10.10 7.16 1.63
N PHE A 73 11.39 7.42 1.62
CA PHE A 73 12.43 6.50 2.06
C PHE A 73 13.25 7.18 3.14
N ASP A 74 13.27 6.61 4.34
CA ASP A 74 13.92 7.18 5.52
C ASP A 74 13.55 8.65 5.75
N GLY A 75 12.25 8.97 5.55
CA GLY A 75 11.71 10.30 5.79
C GLY A 75 11.83 11.28 4.62
N LEU A 76 12.53 10.90 3.53
CA LEU A 76 12.66 11.75 2.35
C LEU A 76 11.65 11.32 1.29
N THR A 77 10.81 12.22 0.84
CA THR A 77 9.89 11.93 -0.26
C THR A 77 10.67 11.69 -1.55
N ILE A 78 10.50 10.51 -2.13
CA ILE A 78 11.22 10.09 -3.33
C ILE A 78 10.32 10.00 -4.56
N LEU A 79 9.00 9.95 -4.37
CA LEU A 79 8.04 9.84 -5.46
C LEU A 79 6.68 10.36 -5.02
N THR A 80 6.03 11.09 -5.92
CA THR A 80 4.61 11.40 -5.83
C THR A 80 3.97 11.05 -7.15
N HIS A 81 2.87 10.30 -7.11
CA HIS A 81 2.20 9.82 -8.32
C HIS A 81 0.69 10.00 -8.16
N THR A 82 0.06 10.50 -9.20
CA THR A 82 -1.39 10.71 -9.24
C THR A 82 -1.96 10.06 -10.49
N HIS A 83 -3.03 9.32 -10.34
CA HIS A 83 -3.72 8.64 -11.44
C HIS A 83 -5.19 8.43 -11.09
N SER A 84 -5.96 7.92 -12.05
CA SER A 84 -7.34 7.53 -11.79
C SER A 84 -7.42 6.47 -10.69
N VAL A 85 -8.36 6.63 -9.77
CA VAL A 85 -8.67 5.62 -8.77
C VAL A 85 -9.46 4.45 -9.38
N CYS A 86 -9.97 4.61 -10.59
CA CYS A 86 -10.74 3.60 -11.32
C CYS A 86 -9.84 2.84 -12.29
N GLY A 87 -10.00 1.52 -12.31
CA GLY A 87 -9.25 0.68 -13.23
C GLY A 87 -7.85 0.35 -12.74
N THR A 88 -6.95 0.10 -13.68
CA THR A 88 -5.59 -0.34 -13.38
C THR A 88 -4.58 0.77 -13.65
N ASP A 89 -3.48 0.73 -12.94
CA ASP A 89 -2.37 1.65 -13.10
C ASP A 89 -1.05 0.93 -12.83
N SER A 90 0.02 1.49 -13.36
CA SER A 90 1.38 1.02 -13.11
C SER A 90 2.30 2.21 -13.10
N PHE A 91 3.20 2.27 -12.13
CA PHE A 91 4.19 3.33 -12.06
C PHE A 91 5.53 2.82 -11.56
N ALA A 92 6.61 3.45 -12.03
CA ALA A 92 7.95 3.05 -11.71
C ALA A 92 8.40 3.62 -10.38
N LEU A 93 9.03 2.78 -9.55
CA LEU A 93 9.77 3.25 -8.39
C LEU A 93 11.13 3.80 -8.83
N PRO A 94 11.67 4.79 -8.10
CA PRO A 94 13.00 5.32 -8.38
C PRO A 94 14.09 4.25 -8.25
N LEU A 95 15.28 4.55 -8.77
CA LEU A 95 16.49 3.74 -8.63
C LEU A 95 16.38 2.34 -9.24
N GLY A 96 15.51 2.16 -10.23
CA GLY A 96 15.37 0.88 -10.89
C GLY A 96 14.76 -0.22 -10.02
N LEU A 97 14.05 0.13 -8.97
CA LEU A 97 13.47 -0.84 -8.03
C LEU A 97 12.29 -1.62 -8.60
N GLY A 98 11.79 -1.24 -9.77
CA GLY A 98 10.69 -1.92 -10.44
C GLY A 98 9.42 -1.09 -10.49
N ASN A 99 8.34 -1.74 -10.90
CA ASN A 99 7.05 -1.08 -11.07
C ASN A 99 6.04 -1.56 -10.04
N VAL A 100 5.28 -0.61 -9.49
CA VAL A 100 4.11 -0.92 -8.68
C VAL A 100 2.93 -1.13 -9.63
N GLN A 101 2.17 -2.21 -9.42
CA GLN A 101 0.94 -2.49 -10.14
C GLN A 101 -0.23 -2.18 -9.22
N VAL A 102 -1.21 -1.44 -9.72
CA VAL A 102 -2.39 -1.04 -8.95
C VAL A 102 -3.64 -1.52 -9.66
N GLN A 103 -4.52 -2.18 -8.93
CA GLN A 103 -5.88 -2.44 -9.37
C GLN A 103 -6.81 -1.66 -8.46
N GLY A 104 -7.43 -0.62 -9.01
CA GLY A 104 -8.31 0.26 -8.29
C GLY A 104 -9.75 -0.18 -8.32
N ILE A 105 -10.64 0.79 -8.14
CA ILE A 105 -12.08 0.57 -8.06
C ILE A 105 -12.65 0.32 -9.46
N SER A 106 -13.63 -0.57 -9.58
CA SER A 106 -14.39 -0.72 -10.81
C SER A 106 -15.46 0.39 -10.87
N CYS A 107 -15.29 1.31 -11.79
CA CYS A 107 -16.19 2.44 -11.95
C CYS A 107 -17.11 2.28 -13.17
N PRO A 108 -18.33 2.81 -13.10
CA PRO A 108 -18.93 3.49 -11.97
C PRO A 108 -19.22 2.52 -10.82
N ALA A 109 -19.02 2.99 -9.60
CA ALA A 109 -19.25 2.19 -8.42
C ALA A 109 -20.46 2.74 -7.64
N LYS A 110 -21.27 1.83 -7.12
CA LYS A 110 -22.38 2.17 -6.22
C LYS A 110 -21.86 2.23 -4.79
N PRO A 111 -22.58 2.87 -3.86
CA PRO A 111 -22.27 2.76 -2.44
C PRO A 111 -22.19 1.29 -2.04
N GLY A 112 -21.21 0.95 -1.23
CA GLY A 112 -21.00 -0.42 -0.77
C GLY A 112 -19.54 -0.83 -0.78
N PRO A 113 -19.28 -2.14 -0.72
CA PRO A 113 -17.91 -2.66 -0.58
C PRO A 113 -17.02 -2.32 -1.77
N ILE A 114 -15.77 -2.00 -1.47
CA ILE A 114 -14.71 -1.79 -2.48
C ILE A 114 -13.48 -2.58 -2.10
N SER A 115 -12.66 -2.86 -3.10
CA SER A 115 -11.36 -3.51 -2.92
C SER A 115 -10.35 -2.83 -3.83
N VAL A 116 -9.16 -2.59 -3.31
CA VAL A 116 -8.02 -2.09 -4.07
C VAL A 116 -6.84 -3.01 -3.83
N THR A 117 -6.05 -3.25 -4.86
CA THR A 117 -4.91 -4.15 -4.78
C THR A 117 -3.66 -3.45 -5.29
N GLN A 118 -2.55 -3.63 -4.58
CA GLN A 118 -1.25 -3.18 -5.02
C GLN A 118 -0.26 -4.33 -4.99
N VAL A 119 0.55 -4.43 -6.03
CA VAL A 119 1.69 -5.34 -6.07
C VAL A 119 2.95 -4.48 -6.12
N ILE A 120 3.76 -4.60 -5.09
CA ILE A 120 4.93 -3.75 -4.86
C ILE A 120 6.17 -4.62 -4.98
N PRO A 121 7.13 -4.25 -5.85
CA PRO A 121 8.37 -5.02 -5.93
C PRO A 121 9.21 -4.84 -4.68
N TYR A 122 9.85 -5.91 -4.24
CA TYR A 122 10.85 -5.89 -3.18
C TYR A 122 12.07 -6.66 -3.69
N PRO A 123 12.89 -6.04 -4.55
CA PRO A 123 13.98 -6.75 -5.19
C PRO A 123 15.06 -7.14 -4.20
N ALA A 124 15.79 -8.21 -4.55
CA ALA A 124 16.86 -8.74 -3.70
C ALA A 124 17.96 -7.70 -3.41
N GLY A 125 18.20 -6.79 -4.35
CA GLY A 125 19.19 -5.72 -4.21
C GLY A 125 18.66 -4.44 -3.58
N ALA A 126 17.41 -4.43 -3.06
CA ALA A 126 16.83 -3.24 -2.47
C ALA A 126 17.62 -2.79 -1.23
N PRO A 127 17.84 -1.47 -1.07
CA PRO A 127 18.48 -0.96 0.13
C PRO A 127 17.60 -1.16 1.35
N SER A 128 18.23 -1.34 2.51
CA SER A 128 17.51 -1.39 3.78
C SER A 128 17.06 0.02 4.16
N GLY A 129 15.86 0.13 4.70
CA GLY A 129 15.33 1.41 5.14
C GLY A 129 13.84 1.36 5.41
N VAL A 130 13.30 2.49 5.84
CA VAL A 130 11.88 2.65 6.15
C VAL A 130 11.19 3.29 4.96
N ILE A 131 10.25 2.56 4.37
CA ILE A 131 9.42 3.06 3.29
C ILE A 131 8.03 3.35 3.82
N LYS A 132 7.56 4.55 3.54
CA LYS A 132 6.20 4.96 3.86
C LYS A 132 5.50 5.38 2.59
N ALA A 133 4.27 4.91 2.41
CA ALA A 133 3.40 5.36 1.35
C ALA A 133 2.14 5.95 1.96
N HIS A 134 1.84 7.18 1.58
CA HIS A 134 0.63 7.90 2.00
C HIS A 134 -0.29 7.97 0.80
N ILE A 135 -1.44 7.34 0.89
CA ILE A 135 -2.38 7.22 -0.23
C ILE A 135 -3.67 7.95 0.11
N THR A 136 -4.04 8.89 -0.74
CA THR A 136 -5.31 9.61 -0.65
C THR A 136 -6.07 9.46 -1.96
N ALA A 137 -7.37 9.26 -1.88
CA ALA A 137 -8.24 9.21 -3.04
C ALA A 137 -9.30 10.29 -2.93
N LYS A 138 -9.62 10.93 -4.05
CA LYS A 138 -10.59 12.03 -4.11
C LYS A 138 -11.53 11.84 -5.29
N ASP A 139 -12.75 12.33 -5.12
CA ASP A 139 -13.71 12.40 -6.21
C ASP A 139 -13.50 13.66 -7.08
N THR A 140 -14.33 13.85 -8.09
CA THR A 140 -14.23 15.01 -9.00
C THR A 140 -14.56 16.33 -8.34
N ALA A 141 -15.26 16.32 -7.20
CA ALA A 141 -15.52 17.49 -6.38
C ALA A 141 -14.41 17.79 -5.38
N ASN A 142 -13.27 17.08 -5.51
CA ASN A 142 -12.10 17.20 -4.64
C ASN A 142 -12.40 16.82 -3.18
N GLN A 143 -13.41 15.97 -2.99
CA GLN A 143 -13.75 15.45 -1.67
C GLN A 143 -13.02 14.14 -1.43
N GLN A 144 -12.43 13.96 -0.26
CA GLN A 144 -11.68 12.76 0.04
C GLN A 144 -12.61 11.55 0.13
N LEU A 145 -12.25 10.51 -0.61
CA LEU A 145 -12.92 9.22 -0.58
C LEU A 145 -12.38 8.38 0.57
N PHE A 146 -11.06 8.25 0.65
CA PHE A 146 -10.38 7.51 1.71
C PHE A 146 -8.91 7.92 1.78
N CYS A 147 -8.27 7.54 2.87
CA CYS A 147 -6.85 7.72 3.09
C CYS A 147 -6.32 6.49 3.82
N PHE A 148 -5.17 5.99 3.41
CA PHE A 148 -4.46 4.99 4.19
C PHE A 148 -2.94 5.15 4.05
N ASP A 149 -2.24 4.74 5.09
CA ASP A 149 -0.79 4.73 5.14
C ASP A 149 -0.28 3.30 5.13
N LEU A 150 0.80 3.08 4.41
CA LEU A 150 1.54 1.83 4.39
C LEU A 150 2.95 2.08 4.92
N ASN A 151 3.37 1.29 5.88
CA ASN A 151 4.71 1.32 6.44
C ASN A 151 5.41 0.02 6.16
N MET A 152 6.61 0.10 5.62
CA MET A 152 7.44 -1.07 5.36
C MET A 152 8.86 -0.82 5.87
N ASN A 153 9.39 -1.80 6.56
CA ASN A 153 10.82 -1.87 6.87
C ASN A 153 11.46 -2.87 5.92
N TRP A 154 12.24 -2.34 5.02
CA TRP A 154 12.96 -3.16 4.04
C TRP A 154 14.30 -3.61 4.59
#